data_ecbb2b2c81c9b65a28cfa56554730058
#
_entry.id   ecbb2b2c81c9b65a28cfa56554730058
#
_cell.length_a   1.000
_cell.length_b   1.000
_cell.length_c   1.000
_cell.angle_alpha   90.00
_cell.angle_beta   90.00
_cell.angle_gamma   90.00
#
_symmetry.space_group_name_H-M   'P 1'
#
loop_
_entity.id
_entity.type
_entity.pdbx_description
1 polymer ?
#
loop_
_entity_poly.entity_id
_entity_poly.type
_entity_poly.pdbx_seq_one_letter_code
_entity_poly.pdbx_strand_id
1 'polypeptide(L)'
;MGMFQVKVQVANPDDPKRSFEELFWVDTGALYSYVPGKRLEEIGLTSIRSRKLVLADGRHETRQLGEARFTIDELNETLTCPVIFGPDDSLYLLGATALENFGVDADPTIKKLKPVAAIIGGFLASR
;
A
#
# COMPACT_ATOMS: atom_id res chain seq x y z
N MET A 1 19.96 -2.57 -4.07
CA MET A 1 18.80 -2.39 -3.44
C MET A 1 17.71 -3.20 -3.99
N GLY A 2 17.32 -4.09 -3.54
CA GLY A 2 16.50 -5.09 -4.07
C GLY A 2 15.00 -4.83 -4.01
N MET A 3 14.51 -3.96 -4.84
CA MET A 3 13.06 -3.87 -5.02
C MET A 3 12.58 -5.12 -5.73
N PHE A 4 11.42 -5.58 -5.34
CA PHE A 4 10.78 -6.73 -5.98
C PHE A 4 9.28 -6.47 -6.06
N GLN A 5 8.59 -7.27 -6.86
CA GLN A 5 7.17 -7.10 -7.07
C GLN A 5 6.39 -8.23 -6.41
N VAL A 6 5.20 -7.87 -5.95
CA VAL A 6 4.23 -8.84 -5.43
C VAL A 6 2.89 -8.61 -6.13
N LYS A 7 2.14 -9.68 -6.29
CA LYS A 7 0.81 -9.60 -6.89
C LYS A 7 -0.19 -9.14 -5.83
N VAL A 8 -0.95 -8.11 -6.16
CA VAL A 8 -1.96 -7.53 -5.27
C VAL A 8 -3.26 -7.37 -6.03
N GLN A 9 -4.34 -7.80 -5.41
CA GLN A 9 -5.67 -7.48 -5.88
C GLN A 9 -6.15 -6.24 -5.13
N VAL A 10 -6.64 -5.26 -5.86
CA VAL A 10 -7.15 -4.01 -5.30
C VAL A 10 -8.65 -3.98 -5.53
N ALA A 11 -9.42 -3.82 -4.48
CA ALA A 11 -10.87 -3.86 -4.55
C ALA A 11 -11.51 -2.69 -3.82
N ASN A 12 -12.71 -2.34 -4.26
CA ASN A 12 -13.54 -1.36 -3.59
C ASN A 12 -14.02 -1.97 -2.27
N PRO A 13 -13.78 -1.33 -1.11
CA PRO A 13 -14.19 -1.90 0.18
C PRO A 13 -15.70 -2.11 0.30
N ASP A 14 -16.50 -1.27 -0.37
CA ASP A 14 -17.95 -1.36 -0.30
C ASP A 14 -18.54 -2.29 -1.35
N ASP A 15 -17.76 -2.64 -2.36
CA ASP A 15 -18.18 -3.54 -3.44
C ASP A 15 -16.97 -4.32 -3.95
N PRO A 16 -16.58 -5.38 -3.24
CA PRO A 16 -15.35 -6.13 -3.56
C PRO A 16 -15.33 -6.79 -4.93
N LYS A 17 -16.46 -6.88 -5.60
CA LYS A 17 -16.51 -7.39 -6.99
C LYS A 17 -15.86 -6.42 -7.96
N ARG A 18 -15.82 -5.14 -7.59
CA ARG A 18 -15.15 -4.11 -8.37
C ARG A 18 -13.69 -4.12 -7.96
N SER A 19 -12.87 -4.74 -8.76
CA SER A 19 -11.47 -4.98 -8.41
C SER A 19 -10.61 -5.10 -9.65
N PHE A 20 -9.31 -5.03 -9.44
CA PHE A 20 -8.30 -5.37 -10.46
C PHE A 20 -7.10 -5.99 -9.77
N GLU A 21 -6.26 -6.65 -10.55
CA GLU A 21 -5.05 -7.28 -10.07
C GLU A 21 -3.86 -6.69 -10.80
N GLU A 22 -2.77 -6.45 -10.08
CA GLU A 22 -1.58 -5.86 -10.66
C GLU A 22 -0.34 -6.28 -9.86
N LEU A 23 0.82 -6.18 -10.50
CA LEU A 23 2.09 -6.34 -9.78
C LEU A 23 2.48 -5.00 -9.16
N PHE A 24 2.75 -5.03 -7.86
CA PHE A 24 3.16 -3.86 -7.10
C PHE A 24 4.62 -3.97 -6.71
N TRP A 25 5.35 -2.88 -6.87
CA TRP A 25 6.69 -2.80 -6.31
C TRP A 25 6.59 -2.64 -4.80
N VAL A 26 7.36 -3.42 -4.07
CA VAL A 26 7.46 -3.26 -2.61
C VAL A 26 8.45 -2.14 -2.35
N ASP A 27 7.96 -1.02 -1.80
CA ASP A 27 8.77 0.18 -1.62
C ASP A 27 8.69 0.67 -0.17
N THR A 28 9.66 0.28 0.62
CA THR A 28 9.72 0.65 2.04
C THR A 28 10.06 2.13 2.24
N GLY A 29 10.53 2.80 1.20
CA GLY A 29 10.80 4.23 1.24
C GLY A 29 9.57 5.10 1.00
N ALA A 30 8.49 4.52 0.51
CA ALA A 30 7.23 5.23 0.32
C ALA A 30 6.33 5.00 1.53
N LEU A 31 5.84 6.08 2.14
CA LEU A 31 4.94 5.95 3.29
C LEU A 31 3.62 5.30 2.89
N TYR A 32 3.00 5.81 1.83
CA TYR A 32 1.73 5.32 1.34
C TYR A 32 1.91 4.49 0.08
N SER A 33 0.96 3.58 -0.13
CA SER A 33 0.85 2.89 -1.41
C SER A 33 0.36 3.85 -2.48
N TYR A 34 0.75 3.59 -3.73
CA TYR A 34 0.38 4.42 -4.89
C TYR A 34 -0.26 3.55 -5.95
N VAL A 35 -1.31 4.07 -6.55
CA VAL A 35 -1.97 3.44 -7.70
C VAL A 35 -2.41 4.58 -8.61
N PRO A 36 -2.34 4.44 -9.94
CA PRO A 36 -2.90 5.47 -10.80
C PRO A 36 -4.34 5.74 -10.40
N GLY A 37 -4.66 7.01 -10.14
CA GLY A 37 -5.99 7.40 -9.66
C GLY A 37 -7.12 6.92 -10.55
N LYS A 38 -6.86 6.88 -11.85
CA LYS A 38 -7.81 6.39 -12.84
C LYS A 38 -8.27 4.97 -12.55
N ARG A 39 -7.33 4.09 -12.18
CA ARG A 39 -7.65 2.70 -11.86
C ARG A 39 -8.52 2.60 -10.61
N LEU A 40 -8.24 3.46 -9.63
CA LEU A 40 -9.06 3.50 -8.41
C LEU A 40 -10.46 4.00 -8.72
N GLU A 41 -10.58 5.01 -9.56
CA GLU A 41 -11.89 5.54 -9.97
C GLU A 41 -12.69 4.51 -10.75
N GLU A 42 -12.01 3.71 -11.58
CA GLU A 42 -12.68 2.65 -12.37
C GLU A 42 -13.36 1.61 -11.49
N ILE A 43 -12.83 1.37 -10.30
CA ILE A 43 -13.46 0.44 -9.36
C ILE A 43 -14.35 1.17 -8.35
N GLY A 44 -14.65 2.44 -8.62
CA GLY A 44 -15.65 3.20 -7.86
C GLY A 44 -15.13 3.86 -6.59
N LEU A 45 -13.81 3.94 -6.41
CA LEU A 45 -13.27 4.61 -5.23
C LEU A 45 -13.28 6.11 -5.42
N THR A 46 -13.61 6.82 -4.34
CA THR A 46 -13.51 8.26 -4.26
C THR A 46 -12.51 8.62 -3.17
N SER A 47 -11.88 9.78 -3.31
CA SER A 47 -10.92 10.21 -2.31
C SER A 47 -11.63 10.61 -1.02
N ILE A 48 -10.93 10.44 0.09
CA ILE A 48 -11.41 10.82 1.42
C ILE A 48 -10.87 12.20 1.78
N ARG A 49 -9.62 12.46 1.43
CA ARG A 49 -8.95 13.73 1.72
C ARG A 49 -7.71 13.89 0.84
N SER A 50 -7.08 15.05 0.91
CA SER A 50 -5.80 15.27 0.25
C SER A 50 -4.65 15.08 1.23
N ARG A 51 -3.48 14.79 0.70
CA ARG A 51 -2.24 14.70 1.46
C ARG A 51 -1.15 15.48 0.76
N LYS A 52 -0.37 16.20 1.55
CA LYS A 52 0.83 16.86 1.05
C LYS A 52 1.97 15.85 1.13
N LEU A 53 2.63 15.64 0.02
CA LEU A 53 3.69 14.64 -0.11
C LEU A 53 5.00 15.33 -0.45
N VAL A 54 6.10 14.73 0.02
CA VAL A 54 7.44 15.16 -0.39
C VAL A 54 7.98 14.07 -1.29
N LEU A 55 8.29 14.43 -2.53
CA LEU A 55 8.79 13.48 -3.52
C LEU A 55 10.29 13.23 -3.31
N ALA A 56 10.81 12.18 -3.96
CA ALA A 56 12.21 11.80 -3.81
C ALA A 56 13.18 12.91 -4.19
N ASP A 57 12.78 13.81 -5.10
CA ASP A 57 13.60 14.95 -5.53
C ASP A 57 13.41 16.18 -4.65
N GLY A 58 12.67 16.05 -3.53
CA GLY A 58 12.44 17.15 -2.60
C GLY A 58 11.25 18.05 -2.93
N ARG A 59 10.62 17.87 -4.08
CA ARG A 59 9.44 18.66 -4.44
C ARG A 59 8.25 18.26 -3.58
N HIS A 60 7.36 19.22 -3.37
CA HIS A 60 6.10 18.98 -2.65
C HIS A 60 4.98 18.82 -3.65
N GLU A 61 4.07 17.91 -3.37
CA GLU A 61 2.92 17.64 -4.22
C GLU A 61 1.74 17.30 -3.33
N THR A 62 0.55 17.76 -3.73
CA THR A 62 -0.68 17.42 -3.03
C THR A 62 -1.45 16.42 -3.88
N ARG A 63 -1.78 15.28 -3.29
CA ARG A 63 -2.52 14.22 -3.95
C ARG A 63 -3.70 13.78 -3.11
N GLN A 64 -4.69 13.19 -3.78
CA GLN A 64 -5.85 12.64 -3.09
C GLN A 64 -5.49 11.31 -2.43
N LEU A 65 -6.08 11.07 -1.27
CA LEU A 65 -5.92 9.84 -0.50
C LEU A 65 -7.27 9.17 -0.36
N GLY A 66 -7.31 7.88 -0.55
CA GLY A 66 -8.50 7.06 -0.31
C GLY A 66 -8.13 5.78 0.39
N GLU A 67 -9.07 4.85 0.43
CA GLU A 67 -8.85 3.52 1.01
C GLU A 67 -9.32 2.47 0.03
N ALA A 68 -8.54 1.39 -0.07
CA ALA A 68 -8.87 0.26 -0.92
C ALA A 68 -8.57 -1.04 -0.18
N ARG A 69 -9.26 -2.11 -0.55
CA ARG A 69 -8.94 -3.43 -0.02
C ARG A 69 -7.81 -3.99 -0.84
N PHE A 70 -6.72 -4.33 -0.17
CA PHE A 70 -5.58 -4.96 -0.79
C PHE A 70 -5.55 -6.43 -0.38
N THR A 71 -5.48 -7.32 -1.36
CA THR A 71 -5.22 -8.74 -1.11
C THR A 71 -3.83 -9.02 -1.65
N ILE A 72 -2.90 -9.36 -0.75
CA ILE A 72 -1.54 -9.71 -1.16
C ILE A 72 -1.50 -11.22 -1.38
N ASP A 73 -1.26 -11.60 -2.62
CA ASP A 73 -1.36 -12.99 -3.05
C ASP A 73 -0.48 -13.94 -2.23
N GLU A 74 0.80 -13.59 -2.08
CA GLU A 74 1.72 -14.50 -1.37
C GLU A 74 1.40 -14.65 0.13
N LEU A 75 0.67 -13.71 0.71
CA LEU A 75 0.25 -13.80 2.11
C LEU A 75 -1.14 -14.41 2.26
N ASN A 76 -1.91 -14.42 1.18
CA ASN A 76 -3.31 -14.82 1.20
C ASN A 76 -4.10 -14.05 2.28
N GLU A 77 -3.84 -12.75 2.36
CA GLU A 77 -4.50 -11.87 3.34
C GLU A 77 -5.07 -10.64 2.66
N THR A 78 -6.18 -10.15 3.19
CA THR A 78 -6.88 -8.97 2.69
C THR A 78 -7.08 -7.97 3.82
N LEU A 79 -6.67 -6.74 3.59
CA LEU A 79 -6.88 -5.63 4.53
C LEU A 79 -7.20 -4.36 3.75
N THR A 80 -7.92 -3.45 4.40
CA THR A 80 -8.16 -2.13 3.86
C THR A 80 -6.97 -1.23 4.21
N CYS A 81 -6.40 -0.60 3.22
CA CYS A 81 -5.20 0.22 3.36
C CYS A 81 -5.39 1.58 2.71
N PRO A 82 -4.74 2.62 3.25
CA PRO A 82 -4.72 3.91 2.58
C PRO A 82 -3.94 3.83 1.27
N VAL A 83 -4.39 4.57 0.28
CA VAL A 83 -3.77 4.57 -1.05
C VAL A 83 -3.84 5.97 -1.65
N ILE A 84 -2.73 6.39 -2.26
CA ILE A 84 -2.66 7.67 -2.96
C ILE A 84 -3.15 7.49 -4.40
N PHE A 85 -3.99 8.42 -4.84
CA PHE A 85 -4.41 8.51 -6.24
C PHE A 85 -3.26 9.15 -7.01
N GLY A 86 -2.42 8.32 -7.59
CA GLY A 86 -1.25 8.77 -8.34
C GLY A 86 -1.61 9.29 -9.74
N PRO A 87 -0.64 9.89 -10.42
CA PRO A 87 -0.85 10.31 -11.80
C PRO A 87 -1.05 9.10 -12.71
N ASP A 88 -1.48 9.35 -13.95
CA ASP A 88 -1.80 8.27 -14.90
C ASP A 88 -0.62 7.35 -15.18
N ASP A 89 0.59 7.87 -15.09
CA ASP A 89 1.81 7.09 -15.30
C ASP A 89 2.44 6.61 -13.99
N SER A 90 1.70 6.66 -12.90
CA SER A 90 2.20 6.22 -11.59
C SER A 90 2.60 4.75 -11.61
N LEU A 91 3.67 4.45 -10.91
CA LEU A 91 3.98 3.07 -10.57
C LEU A 91 2.96 2.56 -9.56
N TYR A 92 2.79 1.25 -9.53
CA TYR A 92 2.01 0.59 -8.49
C TYR A 92 2.98 0.28 -7.36
N LEU A 93 2.84 1.00 -6.24
CA LEU A 93 3.75 0.86 -5.10
C LEU A 93 3.00 0.37 -3.87
N LEU A 94 3.57 -0.61 -3.21
CA LEU A 94 3.11 -1.09 -1.91
C LEU A 94 4.01 -0.43 -0.87
N GLY A 95 3.47 0.53 -0.13
CA GLY A 95 4.26 1.37 0.76
C GLY A 95 4.36 0.85 2.19
N ALA A 96 5.11 1.55 3.00
CA ALA A 96 5.41 1.15 4.38
C ALA A 96 4.14 0.99 5.24
N THR A 97 3.16 1.88 5.07
CA THR A 97 1.92 1.80 5.85
C THR A 97 1.19 0.49 5.58
N ALA A 98 1.13 0.05 4.31
CA ALA A 98 0.50 -1.23 3.99
C ALA A 98 1.29 -2.39 4.57
N LEU A 99 2.61 -2.37 4.44
CA LEU A 99 3.45 -3.44 5.00
C LEU A 99 3.27 -3.58 6.50
N GLU A 100 3.24 -2.46 7.21
CA GLU A 100 2.99 -2.46 8.65
C GLU A 100 1.60 -2.99 8.98
N ASN A 101 0.61 -2.59 8.18
CA ASN A 101 -0.76 -3.04 8.39
C ASN A 101 -0.86 -4.57 8.25
N PHE A 102 -0.16 -5.14 7.28
CA PHE A 102 -0.12 -6.60 7.10
C PHE A 102 0.85 -7.29 8.05
N GLY A 103 1.61 -6.54 8.84
CA GLY A 103 2.57 -7.14 9.79
C GLY A 103 3.72 -7.84 9.12
N VAL A 104 4.20 -7.30 8.03
CA VAL A 104 5.31 -7.91 7.27
C VAL A 104 6.41 -6.90 7.02
N ASP A 105 7.58 -7.42 6.72
CA ASP A 105 8.73 -6.66 6.29
C ASP A 105 9.20 -7.20 4.93
N ALA A 106 9.87 -6.37 4.19
CA ALA A 106 10.42 -6.76 2.90
C ALA A 106 11.79 -7.41 3.09
N ASP A 107 11.98 -8.58 2.50
CA ASP A 107 13.29 -9.22 2.48
C ASP A 107 13.78 -9.23 1.03
N PRO A 108 14.60 -8.26 0.63
CA PRO A 108 15.05 -8.16 -0.76
C PRO A 108 16.01 -9.26 -1.18
N THR A 109 16.64 -9.96 -0.22
CA THR A 109 17.58 -11.02 -0.56
C THR A 109 16.86 -12.24 -1.14
N ILE A 110 15.66 -12.55 -0.62
CA ILE A 110 14.85 -13.65 -1.14
C ILE A 110 13.64 -13.16 -1.93
N LYS A 111 13.48 -11.84 -2.05
CA LYS A 111 12.40 -11.19 -2.81
C LYS A 111 11.02 -11.63 -2.31
N LYS A 112 10.85 -11.61 -1.01
CA LYS A 112 9.62 -12.04 -0.35
C LYS A 112 9.28 -11.12 0.81
N LEU A 113 8.00 -11.14 1.18
CA LEU A 113 7.52 -10.52 2.41
C LEU A 113 7.62 -11.55 3.52
N LYS A 114 8.10 -11.13 4.68
CA LYS A 114 8.19 -12.03 5.82
C LYS A 114 7.44 -11.47 7.01
N PRO A 115 6.74 -12.31 7.77
CA PRO A 115 6.02 -11.86 8.96
C PRO A 115 6.95 -11.25 10.00
N VAL A 116 6.44 -10.22 10.68
CA VAL A 116 7.15 -9.57 11.78
C VAL A 116 6.27 -9.69 13.01
N ALA A 117 6.87 -10.00 14.15
CA ALA A 117 6.12 -10.09 15.40
C ALA A 117 5.61 -8.69 15.77
N ALA A 118 4.32 -8.61 16.13
CA ALA A 118 3.74 -7.35 16.59
C ALA A 118 4.28 -7.04 17.98
N ILE A 119 4.74 -5.81 18.16
CA ILE A 119 5.23 -5.35 19.45
C ILE A 119 4.15 -4.49 20.08
N ILE A 120 3.66 -4.95 21.22
CA ILE A 120 2.71 -4.20 22.02
C ILE A 120 3.51 -3.33 22.96
N GLY A 121 3.19 -2.07 23.01
CA GLY A 121 4.01 -1.07 23.67
C GLY A 121 4.45 -1.39 25.09
N GLY A 122 5.34 -0.55 25.58
CA GLY A 122 6.06 -0.80 26.82
C GLY A 122 5.20 -0.92 28.07
N PHE A 123 3.97 -0.43 28.06
CA PHE A 123 3.15 -0.53 29.26
C PHE A 123 2.79 -1.98 29.60
N LEU A 124 2.86 -2.90 28.65
CA LEU A 124 2.69 -4.32 28.97
C LEU A 124 3.88 -4.85 29.78
N ALA A 125 5.05 -4.30 29.56
CA ALA A 125 6.26 -4.72 30.28
C ALA A 125 6.26 -4.23 31.74
N SER A 126 5.41 -3.29 32.07
CA SER A 126 5.37 -2.74 33.42
C SER A 126 4.53 -3.57 34.40
N ARG A 127 4.01 -4.67 33.95
CA ARG A 127 3.19 -5.51 34.82
C ARG A 127 3.99 -6.41 35.70
#